data_4c7768f134aeb89cdfab2ad0793451d4
#
_entry.id   4c7768f134aeb89cdfab2ad0793451d4
#
_cell.length_a   1.000
_cell.length_b   1.000
_cell.length_c   1.000
_cell.angle_alpha   90.00
_cell.angle_beta   90.00
_cell.angle_gamma   90.00
#
_symmetry.space_group_name_H-M   'P 1'
#
loop_
_entity.id
_entity.type
_entity.pdbx_description
1 polymer ?
#
loop_
_entity_poly.entity_id
_entity_poly.type
_entity_poly.pdbx_seq_one_letter_code
_entity_poly.pdbx_strand_id
1 'polypeptide(L)'
;HQVYNIQGVAALDYFDLYRKFTYTAQESYRLDHIAKVELGESKDGNPYDTFSEWYQKDFQSFIEYNIQDVEIVDKFEGAYVKDPQVGMHKWVMSFDLNSLYPHLIMQYNISPETLIPSNEKVPDDMVDKILDGKVKNTTNYCMTPNGAFFRKDKRGFLPELMETIYNDRVKYKKLMLQAKQDYEDTKDPKYLKDISRYENIQMAKKISLNSAYGAIGNSWFRYFDLRNAEGITTSGQLSIRWIEKALNIYLNKIIGTDKKDYVIASDTDSVYITFDTLVSKSFKDGNPSTETIVNFLDKIASDKIEPFIDKSYRALAKVVNAYDQKMVMKREVIADKGIWTAKKRYILNCWDIEGVRYKEPKLKMMGIEAVKSSTPAPCRDKIKGAMNILMTGDEKMLNTFIQEFREEFMKLSPEEIAFPRSCNGIKKF
;
A
#
# COMPACT_ATOMS: atom_id res chain seq x y z
N HIS A 1 -25.33 24.22 -5.91
CA HIS A 1 -24.83 23.37 -4.80
C HIS A 1 -23.41 23.79 -4.47
N GLN A 2 -23.19 24.31 -3.25
CA GLN A 2 -21.82 24.53 -2.74
C GLN A 2 -21.27 23.17 -2.33
N VAL A 3 -20.23 22.70 -3.00
CA VAL A 3 -19.51 21.48 -2.63
C VAL A 3 -18.35 21.88 -1.72
N TYR A 4 -18.37 21.43 -0.49
CA TYR A 4 -17.27 21.62 0.45
C TYR A 4 -16.24 20.50 0.22
N ASN A 5 -15.08 20.84 -0.30
CA ASN A 5 -13.96 19.91 -0.40
C ASN A 5 -13.22 19.86 0.93
N ILE A 6 -13.32 18.75 1.63
CA ILE A 6 -12.51 18.48 2.83
C ILE A 6 -11.07 18.19 2.37
N GLN A 7 -10.12 19.02 2.77
CA GLN A 7 -8.71 18.82 2.42
C GLN A 7 -8.18 17.50 3.00
N GLY A 8 -7.60 16.68 2.12
CA GLY A 8 -6.97 15.40 2.51
C GLY A 8 -7.87 14.17 2.42
N VAL A 9 -9.14 14.32 2.06
CA VAL A 9 -10.07 13.21 1.82
C VAL A 9 -10.37 13.10 0.33
N ALA A 10 -10.21 11.93 -0.26
CA ALA A 10 -10.71 11.66 -1.61
C ALA A 10 -12.23 11.58 -1.52
N ALA A 11 -12.92 12.63 -1.96
CA ALA A 11 -14.37 12.59 -2.12
C ALA A 11 -14.69 11.72 -3.34
N LEU A 12 -15.04 10.47 -3.10
CA LEU A 12 -15.66 9.60 -4.09
C LEU A 12 -17.16 9.87 -4.01
N ASP A 13 -17.72 10.43 -5.10
CA ASP A 13 -19.16 10.57 -5.19
C ASP A 13 -19.77 9.19 -5.44
N TYR A 14 -20.42 8.63 -4.41
CA TYR A 14 -21.10 7.34 -4.47
C TYR A 14 -22.20 7.30 -5.53
N PHE A 15 -22.88 8.41 -5.76
CA PHE A 15 -23.90 8.55 -6.80
C PHE A 15 -23.32 8.30 -8.20
N ASP A 16 -22.19 8.92 -8.49
CA ASP A 16 -21.53 8.76 -9.79
C ASP A 16 -20.95 7.34 -9.96
N LEU A 17 -20.40 6.76 -8.88
CA LEU A 17 -19.93 5.37 -8.88
C LEU A 17 -21.08 4.40 -9.10
N TYR A 18 -22.13 4.50 -8.32
CA TYR A 18 -23.28 3.61 -8.40
C TYR A 18 -23.93 3.69 -9.78
N ARG A 19 -24.22 4.89 -10.30
CA ARG A 19 -24.81 5.10 -11.62
C ARG A 19 -23.94 4.59 -12.77
N LYS A 20 -22.64 4.64 -12.62
CA LYS A 20 -21.69 4.24 -13.66
C LYS A 20 -21.50 2.71 -13.74
N PHE A 21 -21.66 2.02 -12.63
CA PHE A 21 -21.34 0.59 -12.51
C PHE A 21 -22.57 -0.31 -12.32
N THR A 22 -23.81 0.24 -12.26
CA THR A 22 -25.04 -0.54 -12.26
C THR A 22 -25.59 -0.75 -13.66
N TYR A 23 -25.97 -1.99 -13.96
CA TYR A 23 -26.57 -2.36 -15.25
C TYR A 23 -28.09 -2.12 -15.29
N THR A 24 -28.76 -1.96 -14.15
CA THR A 24 -30.19 -1.69 -14.04
C THR A 24 -30.44 -0.25 -13.61
N ALA A 25 -31.22 0.47 -14.42
CA ALA A 25 -31.66 1.81 -14.03
C ALA A 25 -32.57 1.73 -12.80
N GLN A 26 -32.27 2.57 -11.79
CA GLN A 26 -33.08 2.68 -10.58
C GLN A 26 -34.09 3.82 -10.71
N GLU A 27 -35.22 3.71 -10.01
CA GLU A 27 -36.25 4.76 -9.96
C GLU A 27 -35.71 6.04 -9.30
N SER A 28 -34.77 5.89 -8.36
CA SER A 28 -34.06 6.97 -7.70
C SER A 28 -32.62 6.55 -7.39
N TYR A 29 -31.67 7.50 -7.48
CA TYR A 29 -30.27 7.31 -7.11
C TYR A 29 -29.93 8.02 -5.79
N ARG A 30 -30.92 8.35 -4.98
CA ARG A 30 -30.71 8.84 -3.62
C ARG A 30 -30.16 7.72 -2.75
N LEU A 31 -29.23 8.04 -1.84
CA LEU A 31 -28.57 7.05 -0.99
C LEU A 31 -29.59 6.20 -0.21
N ASP A 32 -30.65 6.81 0.30
CA ASP A 32 -31.74 6.12 0.99
C ASP A 32 -32.43 5.05 0.13
N HIS A 33 -32.79 5.41 -1.11
CA HIS A 33 -33.40 4.46 -2.04
C HIS A 33 -32.46 3.31 -2.38
N ILE A 34 -31.21 3.63 -2.65
CA ILE A 34 -30.18 2.63 -2.97
C ILE A 34 -29.91 1.72 -1.78
N ALA A 35 -29.79 2.27 -0.56
CA ALA A 35 -29.60 1.50 0.67
C ALA A 35 -30.78 0.53 0.90
N LYS A 36 -31.99 0.97 0.66
CA LYS A 36 -33.19 0.13 0.77
C LYS A 36 -33.20 -1.01 -0.27
N VAL A 37 -32.80 -0.73 -1.51
CA VAL A 37 -32.76 -1.72 -2.60
C VAL A 37 -31.65 -2.75 -2.35
N GLU A 38 -30.46 -2.30 -1.91
CA GLU A 38 -29.28 -3.15 -1.83
C GLU A 38 -29.08 -3.81 -0.45
N LEU A 39 -29.46 -3.13 0.62
CA LEU A 39 -29.21 -3.56 1.99
C LEU A 39 -30.49 -3.90 2.77
N GLY A 40 -31.65 -3.51 2.26
CA GLY A 40 -32.91 -3.58 2.99
C GLY A 40 -33.04 -2.53 4.11
N GLU A 41 -32.10 -1.61 4.19
CA GLU A 41 -32.02 -0.54 5.21
C GLU A 41 -32.44 0.79 4.59
N SER A 42 -33.05 1.66 5.36
CA SER A 42 -33.39 3.03 4.96
C SER A 42 -32.81 4.02 5.96
N LYS A 43 -32.53 5.22 5.46
CA LYS A 43 -32.11 6.33 6.32
C LYS A 43 -33.23 6.80 7.22
N ASP A 44 -32.86 7.28 8.40
CA ASP A 44 -33.76 8.06 9.22
C ASP A 44 -34.10 9.38 8.51
N GLY A 45 -35.36 9.76 8.50
CA GLY A 45 -35.83 11.01 7.89
C GLY A 45 -35.26 12.23 8.65
N ASN A 46 -35.00 13.32 7.93
CA ASN A 46 -34.69 14.60 8.57
C ASN A 46 -35.94 15.09 9.35
N PRO A 47 -35.88 15.20 10.68
CA PRO A 47 -37.01 15.67 11.49
C PRO A 47 -37.21 17.19 11.44
N TYR A 48 -36.36 17.94 10.75
CA TYR A 48 -36.36 19.39 10.63
C TYR A 48 -36.44 19.83 9.17
N ASP A 49 -36.85 21.07 8.92
CA ASP A 49 -37.00 21.61 7.56
C ASP A 49 -35.68 21.71 6.79
N THR A 50 -34.57 21.94 7.51
CA THR A 50 -33.24 22.00 6.91
C THR A 50 -32.20 21.26 7.75
N PHE A 51 -31.12 20.79 7.12
CA PHE A 51 -29.97 20.22 7.84
C PHE A 51 -29.27 21.23 8.76
N SER A 52 -29.28 22.51 8.42
CA SER A 52 -28.73 23.56 9.27
C SER A 52 -29.53 23.72 10.55
N GLU A 53 -30.84 23.62 10.47
CA GLU A 53 -31.73 23.68 11.62
C GLU A 53 -31.55 22.43 12.51
N TRP A 54 -31.46 21.27 11.90
CA TRP A 54 -31.18 20.03 12.62
C TRP A 54 -29.86 20.10 13.37
N TYR A 55 -28.76 20.49 12.70
CA TYR A 55 -27.45 20.69 13.31
C TYR A 55 -27.47 21.63 14.51
N GLN A 56 -28.26 22.70 14.44
CA GLN A 56 -28.35 23.69 15.52
C GLN A 56 -29.25 23.27 16.69
N LYS A 57 -30.32 22.55 16.41
CA LYS A 57 -31.35 22.21 17.41
C LYS A 57 -31.13 20.86 18.08
N ASP A 58 -30.60 19.90 17.35
CA ASP A 58 -30.34 18.53 17.84
C ASP A 58 -29.07 17.95 17.21
N PHE A 59 -27.93 18.45 17.70
CA PHE A 59 -26.62 18.08 17.22
C PHE A 59 -26.33 16.58 17.35
N GLN A 60 -26.81 15.95 18.43
CA GLN A 60 -26.56 14.53 18.68
C GLN A 60 -27.23 13.65 17.61
N SER A 61 -28.53 13.85 17.36
CA SER A 61 -29.21 13.05 16.33
C SER A 61 -28.75 13.37 14.90
N PHE A 62 -28.27 14.61 14.66
CA PHE A 62 -27.60 14.97 13.42
C PHE A 62 -26.29 14.21 13.20
N ILE A 63 -25.49 14.01 14.25
CA ILE A 63 -24.26 13.21 14.18
C ILE A 63 -24.57 11.74 13.98
N GLU A 64 -25.58 11.19 14.68
CA GLU A 64 -26.01 9.79 14.51
C GLU A 64 -26.51 9.52 13.09
N TYR A 65 -27.26 10.42 12.49
CA TYR A 65 -27.66 10.36 11.09
C TYR A 65 -26.45 10.33 10.13
N ASN A 66 -25.42 11.17 10.38
CA ASN A 66 -24.22 11.17 9.56
C ASN A 66 -23.35 9.92 9.76
N ILE A 67 -23.35 9.35 10.98
CA ILE A 67 -22.68 8.06 11.25
C ILE A 67 -23.36 6.95 10.45
N GLN A 68 -24.70 6.89 10.46
CA GLN A 68 -25.47 5.93 9.67
C GLN A 68 -25.19 6.04 8.17
N ASP A 69 -25.02 7.26 7.63
CA ASP A 69 -24.62 7.48 6.23
C ASP A 69 -23.24 6.88 5.93
N VAL A 70 -22.30 6.96 6.87
CA VAL A 70 -20.96 6.38 6.73
C VAL A 70 -21.02 4.86 6.85
N GLU A 71 -21.78 4.31 7.81
CA GLU A 71 -21.92 2.86 8.03
C GLU A 71 -22.55 2.15 6.81
N ILE A 72 -23.46 2.82 6.10
CA ILE A 72 -24.06 2.28 4.85
C ILE A 72 -23.00 2.15 3.73
N VAL A 73 -21.95 2.99 3.75
CA VAL A 73 -20.91 3.04 2.70
C VAL A 73 -19.67 2.22 3.07
N ASP A 74 -19.32 2.15 4.37
CA ASP A 74 -18.06 1.56 4.85
C ASP A 74 -18.32 0.14 5.42
N LYS A 75 -18.10 -0.87 4.58
CA LYS A 75 -18.49 -2.26 4.90
C LYS A 75 -17.39 -3.14 5.48
N PHE A 76 -16.10 -2.80 5.33
CA PHE A 76 -15.01 -3.62 5.87
C PHE A 76 -13.68 -2.89 5.94
N GLU A 77 -12.82 -3.35 6.84
CA GLU A 77 -11.47 -2.79 7.06
C GLU A 77 -10.52 -3.06 5.89
N GLY A 78 -9.79 -2.03 5.48
CA GLY A 78 -8.79 -2.09 4.42
C GLY A 78 -7.44 -2.65 4.87
N ALA A 79 -6.36 -2.20 4.22
CA ALA A 79 -5.00 -2.63 4.50
C ALA A 79 -4.45 -2.01 5.81
N TYR A 80 -3.60 -2.77 6.50
CA TYR A 80 -2.88 -2.27 7.68
C TYR A 80 -1.73 -1.34 7.28
N VAL A 81 -1.59 -0.24 8.02
CA VAL A 81 -0.46 0.69 7.93
C VAL A 81 0.01 1.01 9.34
N LYS A 82 1.25 0.64 9.66
CA LYS A 82 1.89 0.95 10.94
C LYS A 82 2.11 2.45 11.09
N ASP A 83 1.90 2.98 12.31
CA ASP A 83 2.36 4.32 12.64
C ASP A 83 3.89 4.35 12.58
N PRO A 84 4.49 5.21 11.72
CA PRO A 84 5.93 5.23 11.56
C PRO A 84 6.62 5.81 12.78
N GLN A 85 7.83 5.36 13.04
CA GLN A 85 8.74 6.07 13.93
C GLN A 85 9.18 7.36 13.22
N VAL A 86 8.54 8.47 13.58
CA VAL A 86 8.79 9.78 12.96
C VAL A 86 10.22 10.23 13.22
N GLY A 87 10.86 10.79 12.19
CA GLY A 87 12.24 11.30 12.26
C GLY A 87 13.15 10.71 11.20
N MET A 88 14.44 10.97 11.36
CA MET A 88 15.50 10.48 10.47
C MET A 88 16.05 9.14 10.98
N HIS A 89 16.14 8.19 10.08
CA HIS A 89 16.71 6.87 10.30
C HIS A 89 17.88 6.61 9.34
N LYS A 90 18.90 5.92 9.80
CA LYS A 90 20.06 5.55 8.99
C LYS A 90 19.97 4.09 8.56
N TRP A 91 20.61 3.79 7.43
CA TRP A 91 20.73 2.44 6.86
C TRP A 91 19.43 1.69 6.83
N VAL A 92 18.49 2.22 6.04
CA VAL A 92 17.16 1.67 5.91
C VAL A 92 17.10 0.72 4.71
N MET A 93 16.55 -0.48 4.92
CA MET A 93 16.13 -1.37 3.84
C MET A 93 14.63 -1.53 3.84
N SER A 94 14.02 -1.53 2.65
CA SER A 94 12.65 -1.96 2.48
C SER A 94 12.58 -3.37 1.89
N PHE A 95 11.57 -4.11 2.36
CA PHE A 95 11.18 -5.41 1.81
C PHE A 95 9.72 -5.33 1.42
N ASP A 96 9.38 -5.82 0.24
CA ASP A 96 8.06 -5.71 -0.38
C ASP A 96 7.51 -7.08 -0.77
N LEU A 97 6.21 -7.30 -0.52
CA LEU A 97 5.50 -8.50 -0.94
C LEU A 97 5.11 -8.41 -2.41
N ASN A 98 5.52 -9.36 -3.17
CA ASN A 98 5.18 -9.43 -4.60
C ASN A 98 3.67 -9.54 -4.81
N SER A 99 3.02 -8.47 -5.32
CA SER A 99 1.59 -8.47 -5.69
C SER A 99 0.70 -9.10 -4.60
N LEU A 100 0.67 -8.50 -3.40
CA LEU A 100 0.09 -9.07 -2.17
C LEU A 100 -1.29 -9.70 -2.39
N TYR A 101 -2.29 -8.95 -2.83
CA TYR A 101 -3.67 -9.45 -2.93
C TYR A 101 -3.84 -10.62 -3.91
N PRO A 102 -3.27 -10.61 -5.12
CA PRO A 102 -3.25 -11.79 -5.98
C PRO A 102 -2.63 -13.02 -5.34
N HIS A 103 -1.53 -12.85 -4.58
CA HIS A 103 -0.88 -13.97 -3.90
C HIS A 103 -1.69 -14.49 -2.71
N LEU A 104 -2.43 -13.62 -2.00
CA LEU A 104 -3.37 -14.05 -0.97
C LEU A 104 -4.53 -14.85 -1.57
N ILE A 105 -5.08 -14.43 -2.71
CA ILE A 105 -6.11 -15.19 -3.43
C ILE A 105 -5.59 -16.61 -3.74
N MET A 106 -4.35 -16.72 -4.23
CA MET A 106 -3.73 -18.01 -4.53
C MET A 106 -3.41 -18.82 -3.26
N GLN A 107 -2.89 -18.18 -2.22
CA GLN A 107 -2.44 -18.84 -0.99
C GLN A 107 -3.59 -19.45 -0.20
N TYR A 108 -4.71 -18.74 -0.10
CA TYR A 108 -5.88 -19.16 0.65
C TYR A 108 -6.93 -19.87 -0.22
N ASN A 109 -6.69 -19.98 -1.53
CA ASN A 109 -7.64 -20.53 -2.49
C ASN A 109 -8.98 -19.77 -2.50
N ILE A 110 -8.91 -18.43 -2.41
CA ILE A 110 -10.10 -17.58 -2.32
C ILE A 110 -10.80 -17.54 -3.67
N SER A 111 -12.00 -18.10 -3.72
CA SER A 111 -12.87 -18.14 -4.91
C SER A 111 -14.29 -18.45 -4.48
N PRO A 112 -15.33 -18.01 -5.18
CA PRO A 112 -16.71 -18.25 -4.79
C PRO A 112 -17.06 -19.74 -4.63
N GLU A 113 -16.57 -20.58 -5.50
CA GLU A 113 -16.85 -22.02 -5.50
C GLU A 113 -16.01 -22.82 -4.48
N THR A 114 -15.00 -22.20 -3.89
CA THR A 114 -14.19 -22.80 -2.83
C THR A 114 -14.57 -22.33 -1.44
N LEU A 115 -15.33 -21.25 -1.34
CA LEU A 115 -15.83 -20.72 -0.08
C LEU A 115 -16.80 -21.73 0.59
N ILE A 116 -16.55 -22.03 1.85
CA ILE A 116 -17.43 -22.89 2.65
C ILE A 116 -18.53 -22.02 3.26
N PRO A 117 -19.81 -22.34 3.07
CA PRO A 117 -20.90 -21.65 3.73
C PRO A 117 -20.76 -21.73 5.25
N SER A 118 -20.72 -20.59 5.91
CA SER A 118 -20.73 -20.46 7.37
C SER A 118 -21.49 -19.22 7.74
N ASN A 119 -22.30 -19.33 8.81
CA ASN A 119 -23.02 -18.20 9.41
C ASN A 119 -22.38 -17.78 10.74
N GLU A 120 -21.22 -18.34 11.09
CA GLU A 120 -20.54 -18.00 12.34
C GLU A 120 -19.91 -16.60 12.20
N LYS A 121 -20.31 -15.69 13.07
CA LYS A 121 -19.63 -14.40 13.25
C LYS A 121 -18.31 -14.65 13.98
N VAL A 122 -17.23 -14.19 13.36
CA VAL A 122 -15.89 -14.28 13.94
C VAL A 122 -15.59 -12.98 14.68
N PRO A 123 -14.90 -13.04 15.83
CA PRO A 123 -14.49 -11.85 16.56
C PRO A 123 -13.58 -10.94 15.72
N ASP A 124 -13.77 -9.63 15.81
CA ASP A 124 -12.98 -8.60 15.11
C ASP A 124 -11.48 -8.65 15.43
N ASP A 125 -11.11 -9.24 16.58
CA ASP A 125 -9.72 -9.40 17.05
C ASP A 125 -9.03 -10.71 16.57
N MET A 126 -9.57 -11.39 15.56
CA MET A 126 -9.02 -12.68 15.09
C MET A 126 -7.57 -12.56 14.59
N VAL A 127 -7.22 -11.47 13.91
CA VAL A 127 -5.83 -11.21 13.49
C VAL A 127 -4.91 -11.21 14.71
N ASP A 128 -5.27 -10.50 15.77
CA ASP A 128 -4.49 -10.41 17.00
C ASP A 128 -4.38 -11.77 17.72
N LYS A 129 -5.47 -12.50 17.78
CA LYS A 129 -5.48 -13.86 18.36
C LYS A 129 -4.56 -14.84 17.63
N ILE A 130 -4.50 -14.76 16.29
CA ILE A 130 -3.58 -15.57 15.49
C ILE A 130 -2.13 -15.12 15.74
N LEU A 131 -1.85 -13.82 15.78
CA LEU A 131 -0.54 -13.25 16.06
C LEU A 131 -0.01 -13.62 17.45
N ASP A 132 -0.91 -13.76 18.42
CA ASP A 132 -0.58 -14.17 19.79
C ASP A 132 -0.49 -15.71 19.97
N GLY A 133 -0.73 -16.46 18.90
CA GLY A 133 -0.73 -17.93 18.95
C GLY A 133 -1.91 -18.56 19.70
N LYS A 134 -2.96 -17.76 19.98
CA LYS A 134 -4.17 -18.23 20.68
C LYS A 134 -5.12 -19.01 19.76
N VAL A 135 -5.00 -18.82 18.46
CA VAL A 135 -5.80 -19.52 17.45
C VAL A 135 -4.89 -20.17 16.43
N LYS A 136 -5.19 -21.43 16.13
CA LYS A 136 -4.56 -22.22 15.08
C LYS A 136 -5.66 -23.00 14.36
N ASN A 137 -5.64 -22.96 13.05
CA ASN A 137 -6.59 -23.73 12.26
C ASN A 137 -6.29 -25.25 12.38
N THR A 138 -7.24 -26.01 12.89
CA THR A 138 -7.18 -27.47 13.01
C THR A 138 -8.09 -28.17 12.02
N THR A 139 -8.82 -27.44 11.17
CA THR A 139 -9.72 -27.99 10.15
C THR A 139 -8.94 -28.42 8.91
N ASN A 140 -9.60 -29.18 8.02
CA ASN A 140 -9.06 -29.57 6.71
C ASN A 140 -9.18 -28.43 5.66
N TYR A 141 -9.71 -27.28 6.03
CA TYR A 141 -9.92 -26.13 5.14
C TYR A 141 -8.85 -25.05 5.37
N CYS A 142 -8.65 -24.17 4.38
CA CYS A 142 -7.93 -22.93 4.57
C CYS A 142 -8.78 -21.97 5.40
N MET A 143 -8.17 -21.28 6.35
CA MET A 143 -8.85 -20.27 7.18
C MET A 143 -8.28 -18.87 6.91
N THR A 144 -9.14 -17.91 6.60
CA THR A 144 -8.81 -16.49 6.60
C THR A 144 -9.17 -15.83 7.94
N PRO A 145 -8.51 -14.73 8.32
CA PRO A 145 -8.73 -14.10 9.63
C PRO A 145 -10.14 -13.56 9.86
N ASN A 146 -10.89 -13.25 8.81
CA ASN A 146 -12.33 -12.92 8.95
C ASN A 146 -13.22 -14.14 9.21
N GLY A 147 -12.61 -15.32 9.47
CA GLY A 147 -13.33 -16.57 9.78
C GLY A 147 -13.91 -17.30 8.60
N ALA A 148 -13.65 -16.87 7.39
CA ALA A 148 -14.04 -17.63 6.21
C ALA A 148 -13.12 -18.83 6.01
N PHE A 149 -13.70 -19.93 5.52
CA PHE A 149 -12.99 -21.16 5.21
C PHE A 149 -13.10 -21.46 3.72
N PHE A 150 -12.00 -21.96 3.16
CA PHE A 150 -11.91 -22.30 1.75
C PHE A 150 -11.46 -23.75 1.56
N ARG A 151 -12.04 -24.42 0.58
CA ARG A 151 -11.71 -25.81 0.22
C ARG A 151 -10.26 -25.98 -0.22
N LYS A 152 -9.69 -27.14 0.05
CA LYS A 152 -8.33 -27.52 -0.37
C LYS A 152 -8.28 -28.69 -1.35
N ASP A 153 -9.38 -29.38 -1.55
CA ASP A 153 -9.49 -30.54 -2.45
C ASP A 153 -9.56 -30.15 -3.94
N LYS A 154 -9.96 -28.91 -4.21
CA LYS A 154 -10.07 -28.34 -5.57
C LYS A 154 -9.53 -26.93 -5.60
N ARG A 155 -8.76 -26.61 -6.62
CA ARG A 155 -8.31 -25.24 -6.89
C ARG A 155 -9.44 -24.38 -7.44
N GLY A 156 -9.60 -23.17 -6.93
CA GLY A 156 -10.57 -22.20 -7.40
C GLY A 156 -10.13 -21.54 -8.73
N PHE A 157 -11.12 -21.06 -9.51
CA PHE A 157 -10.82 -20.42 -10.81
C PHE A 157 -10.11 -19.07 -10.63
N LEU A 158 -10.43 -18.30 -9.57
CA LEU A 158 -9.73 -17.03 -9.31
C LEU A 158 -8.24 -17.24 -8.99
N PRO A 159 -7.84 -18.14 -8.08
CA PRO A 159 -6.43 -18.52 -7.90
C PRO A 159 -5.72 -18.94 -9.17
N GLU A 160 -6.35 -19.73 -10.03
CA GLU A 160 -5.77 -20.18 -11.30
C GLU A 160 -5.58 -19.01 -12.28
N LEU A 161 -6.57 -18.14 -12.39
CA LEU A 161 -6.50 -16.93 -13.21
C LEU A 161 -5.39 -15.99 -12.72
N MET A 162 -5.30 -15.76 -11.40
CA MET A 162 -4.26 -14.91 -10.81
C MET A 162 -2.86 -15.44 -11.10
N GLU A 163 -2.64 -16.76 -10.96
CA GLU A 163 -1.35 -17.36 -11.24
C GLU A 163 -0.97 -17.25 -12.73
N THR A 164 -1.92 -17.48 -13.63
CA THR A 164 -1.68 -17.36 -15.07
C THR A 164 -1.25 -15.93 -15.45
N ILE A 165 -2.01 -14.92 -14.99
CA ILE A 165 -1.69 -13.50 -15.28
C ILE A 165 -0.36 -13.09 -14.62
N TYR A 166 -0.08 -13.57 -13.40
CA TYR A 166 1.15 -13.28 -12.69
C TYR A 166 2.38 -13.86 -13.38
N ASN A 167 2.33 -15.13 -13.80
CA ASN A 167 3.42 -15.77 -14.51
C ASN A 167 3.73 -15.07 -15.83
N ASP A 168 2.71 -14.67 -16.56
CA ASP A 168 2.84 -13.85 -17.76
C ASP A 168 3.50 -12.50 -17.46
N ARG A 169 3.07 -11.81 -16.39
CA ARG A 169 3.67 -10.56 -15.96
C ARG A 169 5.15 -10.72 -15.65
N VAL A 170 5.52 -11.75 -14.91
CA VAL A 170 6.93 -12.04 -14.55
C VAL A 170 7.78 -12.24 -15.79
N LYS A 171 7.25 -12.98 -16.78
CA LYS A 171 7.92 -13.17 -18.08
C LYS A 171 8.24 -11.83 -18.76
N TYR A 172 7.25 -10.98 -18.93
CA TYR A 172 7.44 -9.68 -19.59
C TYR A 172 8.26 -8.69 -18.75
N LYS A 173 8.17 -8.74 -17.40
CA LYS A 173 9.04 -7.95 -16.53
C LYS A 173 10.50 -8.35 -16.70
N LYS A 174 10.82 -9.64 -16.81
CA LYS A 174 12.19 -10.12 -17.07
C LYS A 174 12.70 -9.65 -18.43
N LEU A 175 11.91 -9.76 -19.49
CA LEU A 175 12.27 -9.28 -20.83
C LEU A 175 12.51 -7.78 -20.84
N MET A 176 11.69 -7.00 -20.13
CA MET A 176 11.87 -5.56 -19.98
C MET A 176 13.18 -5.22 -19.26
N LEU A 177 13.49 -5.90 -18.15
CA LEU A 177 14.72 -5.65 -17.38
C LEU A 177 15.96 -6.03 -18.20
N GLN A 178 15.91 -7.14 -18.96
CA GLN A 178 16.99 -7.50 -19.87
C GLN A 178 17.20 -6.44 -20.95
N ALA A 179 16.13 -5.98 -21.60
CA ALA A 179 16.23 -4.94 -22.61
C ALA A 179 16.75 -3.59 -22.02
N LYS A 180 16.40 -3.27 -20.77
CA LYS A 180 16.97 -2.13 -20.06
C LYS A 180 18.47 -2.28 -19.82
N GLN A 181 18.93 -3.46 -19.41
CA GLN A 181 20.36 -3.75 -19.24
C GLN A 181 21.11 -3.65 -20.57
N ASP A 182 20.59 -4.31 -21.64
CA ASP A 182 21.19 -4.26 -22.97
C ASP A 182 21.30 -2.82 -23.52
N TYR A 183 20.28 -1.99 -23.23
CA TYR A 183 20.33 -0.54 -23.55
C TYR A 183 21.39 0.18 -22.73
N GLU A 184 21.50 -0.07 -21.44
CA GLU A 184 22.53 0.57 -20.60
C GLU A 184 23.95 0.19 -21.06
N ASP A 185 24.16 -1.06 -21.47
CA ASP A 185 25.46 -1.56 -21.90
C ASP A 185 25.87 -1.04 -23.29
N THR A 186 24.90 -0.97 -24.21
CA THR A 186 25.20 -0.65 -25.65
C THR A 186 24.78 0.74 -26.08
N LYS A 187 23.82 1.37 -25.35
CA LYS A 187 23.13 2.63 -25.72
C LYS A 187 22.45 2.57 -27.10
N ASP A 188 22.20 1.36 -27.65
CA ASP A 188 21.56 1.19 -28.95
C ASP A 188 20.05 1.50 -28.86
N PRO A 189 19.53 2.50 -29.60
CA PRO A 189 18.13 2.91 -29.56
C PRO A 189 17.11 1.81 -29.90
N LYS A 190 17.52 0.73 -30.58
CA LYS A 190 16.61 -0.38 -30.90
C LYS A 190 15.95 -0.97 -29.64
N TYR A 191 16.67 -1.03 -28.52
CA TYR A 191 16.16 -1.59 -27.27
C TYR A 191 15.07 -0.71 -26.62
N LEU A 192 15.00 0.58 -26.92
CA LEU A 192 13.97 1.48 -26.39
C LEU A 192 12.56 1.04 -26.79
N LYS A 193 12.41 0.52 -28.00
CA LYS A 193 11.12 -0.02 -28.48
C LYS A 193 10.71 -1.26 -27.70
N ASP A 194 11.64 -2.17 -27.47
CA ASP A 194 11.41 -3.39 -26.71
C ASP A 194 11.10 -3.08 -25.22
N ILE A 195 11.85 -2.15 -24.61
CA ILE A 195 11.58 -1.66 -23.27
C ILE A 195 10.14 -1.16 -23.16
N SER A 196 9.74 -0.23 -24.04
CA SER A 196 8.39 0.35 -24.04
C SER A 196 7.31 -0.72 -24.25
N ARG A 197 7.53 -1.65 -25.20
CA ARG A 197 6.60 -2.75 -25.48
C ARG A 197 6.40 -3.66 -24.27
N TYR A 198 7.49 -4.14 -23.67
CA TYR A 198 7.42 -5.06 -22.53
C TYR A 198 6.93 -4.36 -21.26
N GLU A 199 7.27 -3.08 -21.08
CA GLU A 199 6.76 -2.28 -19.98
C GLU A 199 5.24 -2.11 -20.05
N ASN A 200 4.70 -1.78 -21.22
CA ASN A 200 3.25 -1.66 -21.42
C ASN A 200 2.52 -2.99 -21.15
N ILE A 201 3.06 -4.12 -21.64
CA ILE A 201 2.45 -5.44 -21.44
C ILE A 201 2.46 -5.82 -19.93
N GLN A 202 3.62 -5.70 -19.27
CA GLN A 202 3.71 -6.05 -17.85
C GLN A 202 2.87 -5.12 -16.98
N MET A 203 2.74 -3.84 -17.35
CA MET A 203 1.90 -2.88 -16.64
C MET A 203 0.41 -3.20 -16.81
N ALA A 204 -0.05 -3.52 -18.03
CA ALA A 204 -1.44 -3.97 -18.25
C ALA A 204 -1.78 -5.18 -17.39
N LYS A 205 -0.87 -6.18 -17.31
CA LYS A 205 -1.07 -7.35 -16.45
C LYS A 205 -1.03 -7.01 -14.95
N LYS A 206 -0.19 -6.06 -14.52
CA LYS A 206 -0.19 -5.53 -13.15
C LYS A 206 -1.54 -4.89 -12.80
N ILE A 207 -2.08 -4.09 -13.71
CA ILE A 207 -3.40 -3.46 -13.53
C ILE A 207 -4.48 -4.55 -13.43
N SER A 208 -4.48 -5.55 -14.31
CA SER A 208 -5.46 -6.65 -14.28
C SER A 208 -5.42 -7.42 -12.94
N LEU A 209 -4.22 -7.72 -12.42
CA LEU A 209 -4.03 -8.39 -11.14
C LEU A 209 -4.60 -7.56 -9.96
N ASN A 210 -4.31 -6.27 -9.94
CA ASN A 210 -4.78 -5.39 -8.87
C ASN A 210 -6.30 -5.12 -8.95
N SER A 211 -6.84 -5.06 -10.18
CA SER A 211 -8.28 -4.86 -10.41
C SER A 211 -9.13 -6.07 -10.01
N ALA A 212 -8.54 -7.27 -9.93
CA ALA A 212 -9.25 -8.47 -9.51
C ALA A 212 -9.82 -8.33 -8.08
N TYR A 213 -9.02 -7.81 -7.14
CA TYR A 213 -9.50 -7.52 -5.79
C TYR A 213 -10.63 -6.47 -5.80
N GLY A 214 -10.44 -5.37 -6.57
CA GLY A 214 -11.48 -4.35 -6.72
C GLY A 214 -12.80 -4.90 -7.28
N ALA A 215 -12.72 -5.86 -8.22
CA ALA A 215 -13.91 -6.53 -8.74
C ALA A 215 -14.58 -7.42 -7.69
N ILE A 216 -13.81 -8.24 -6.96
CA ILE A 216 -14.33 -9.13 -5.91
C ILE A 216 -15.01 -8.33 -4.79
N GLY A 217 -14.48 -7.17 -4.44
CA GLY A 217 -15.04 -6.27 -3.43
C GLY A 217 -16.21 -5.40 -3.92
N ASN A 218 -16.58 -5.49 -5.18
CA ASN A 218 -17.67 -4.70 -5.76
C ASN A 218 -18.97 -5.49 -5.73
N SER A 219 -20.00 -4.95 -5.05
CA SER A 219 -21.33 -5.56 -4.92
C SER A 219 -22.03 -5.87 -6.26
N TRP A 220 -21.61 -5.22 -7.35
CA TRP A 220 -22.13 -5.45 -8.71
C TRP A 220 -21.39 -6.54 -9.48
N PHE A 221 -20.30 -7.06 -8.91
CA PHE A 221 -19.58 -8.14 -9.57
C PHE A 221 -20.37 -9.45 -9.41
N ARG A 222 -20.54 -10.19 -10.50
CA ARG A 222 -21.31 -11.44 -10.54
C ARG A 222 -20.93 -12.45 -9.44
N TYR A 223 -19.67 -12.41 -9.01
CA TYR A 223 -19.09 -13.31 -8.02
C TYR A 223 -18.78 -12.59 -6.71
N PHE A 224 -19.46 -11.47 -6.44
CA PHE A 224 -19.33 -10.74 -5.20
C PHE A 224 -19.73 -11.60 -4.00
N ASP A 225 -18.86 -11.65 -3.02
CA ASP A 225 -19.15 -12.12 -1.67
C ASP A 225 -18.22 -11.37 -0.72
N LEU A 226 -18.80 -10.66 0.23
CA LEU A 226 -18.07 -9.82 1.17
C LEU A 226 -16.99 -10.60 1.91
N ARG A 227 -17.25 -11.88 2.26
CA ARG A 227 -16.31 -12.77 2.93
C ARG A 227 -15.04 -13.00 2.12
N ASN A 228 -15.13 -13.05 0.79
CA ASN A 228 -13.96 -13.15 -0.09
C ASN A 228 -13.12 -11.87 -0.04
N ALA A 229 -13.75 -10.69 -0.10
CA ALA A 229 -13.06 -9.41 -0.08
C ALA A 229 -12.39 -9.14 1.27
N GLU A 230 -13.12 -9.34 2.37
CA GLU A 230 -12.59 -9.24 3.73
C GLU A 230 -11.51 -10.29 4.02
N GLY A 231 -11.68 -11.51 3.51
CA GLY A 231 -10.68 -12.56 3.61
C GLY A 231 -9.34 -12.15 3.01
N ILE A 232 -9.35 -11.39 1.90
CA ILE A 232 -8.14 -10.87 1.28
C ILE A 232 -7.50 -9.77 2.14
N THR A 233 -8.27 -8.76 2.57
CA THR A 233 -7.71 -7.64 3.34
C THR A 233 -7.22 -8.05 4.73
N THR A 234 -7.99 -8.84 5.46
CA THR A 234 -7.60 -9.35 6.79
C THR A 234 -6.40 -10.30 6.72
N SER A 235 -6.30 -11.13 5.67
CA SER A 235 -5.11 -11.94 5.42
C SER A 235 -3.89 -11.09 5.06
N GLY A 236 -4.07 -9.95 4.38
CA GLY A 236 -3.02 -8.97 4.14
C GLY A 236 -2.54 -8.33 5.43
N GLN A 237 -3.46 -7.87 6.27
CA GLN A 237 -3.14 -7.34 7.61
C GLN A 237 -2.38 -8.37 8.45
N LEU A 238 -2.85 -9.62 8.48
CA LEU A 238 -2.17 -10.69 9.20
C LEU A 238 -0.76 -10.92 8.66
N SER A 239 -0.58 -10.96 7.34
CA SER A 239 0.72 -11.24 6.71
C SER A 239 1.76 -10.18 7.04
N ILE A 240 1.41 -8.90 6.96
CA ILE A 240 2.36 -7.80 7.22
C ILE A 240 2.68 -7.68 8.72
N ARG A 241 1.69 -7.82 9.59
CA ARG A 241 1.88 -7.77 11.05
C ARG A 241 2.64 -9.00 11.57
N TRP A 242 2.43 -10.16 10.96
CA TRP A 242 3.18 -11.39 11.27
C TRP A 242 4.66 -11.21 11.00
N ILE A 243 5.02 -10.70 9.84
CA ILE A 243 6.44 -10.55 9.48
C ILE A 243 7.10 -9.41 10.26
N GLU A 244 6.39 -8.33 10.56
CA GLU A 244 6.86 -7.25 11.43
C GLU A 244 7.28 -7.79 12.80
N LYS A 245 6.39 -8.55 13.46
CA LYS A 245 6.63 -9.18 14.77
C LYS A 245 7.81 -10.16 14.70
N ALA A 246 7.85 -11.00 13.67
CA ALA A 246 8.90 -12.00 13.49
C ALA A 246 10.28 -11.36 13.25
N LEU A 247 10.36 -10.34 12.41
CA LEU A 247 11.59 -9.61 12.12
C LEU A 247 12.14 -8.89 13.34
N ASN A 248 11.29 -8.23 14.12
CA ASN A 248 11.72 -7.59 15.37
C ASN A 248 12.32 -8.60 16.36
N ILE A 249 11.70 -9.76 16.55
CA ILE A 249 12.23 -10.83 17.41
C ILE A 249 13.59 -11.33 16.86
N TYR A 250 13.66 -11.59 15.57
CA TYR A 250 14.87 -12.11 14.93
C TYR A 250 16.04 -11.13 15.01
N LEU A 251 15.79 -9.85 14.69
CA LEU A 251 16.82 -8.82 14.71
C LEU A 251 17.34 -8.53 16.12
N ASN A 252 16.46 -8.48 17.12
CA ASN A 252 16.88 -8.37 18.52
C ASN A 252 17.82 -9.50 18.92
N LYS A 253 17.48 -10.75 18.53
CA LYS A 253 18.31 -11.93 18.81
C LYS A 253 19.67 -11.86 18.15
N ILE A 254 19.77 -11.55 16.86
CA ILE A 254 21.04 -11.57 16.13
C ILE A 254 21.92 -10.36 16.42
N ILE A 255 21.32 -9.19 16.69
CA ILE A 255 22.05 -7.97 16.99
C ILE A 255 22.41 -7.89 18.50
N GLY A 256 21.78 -8.72 19.36
CA GLY A 256 22.00 -8.69 20.80
C GLY A 256 21.44 -7.42 21.43
N THR A 257 20.17 -7.10 21.15
CA THR A 257 19.42 -5.99 21.76
C THR A 257 18.16 -6.54 22.44
N ASP A 258 17.55 -5.77 23.32
CA ASP A 258 16.29 -6.15 23.96
C ASP A 258 15.16 -5.24 23.54
N LYS A 259 14.05 -5.84 23.04
CA LYS A 259 12.80 -5.18 22.69
C LYS A 259 12.90 -3.93 21.79
N LYS A 260 13.99 -3.80 21.02
CA LYS A 260 14.14 -2.70 20.06
C LYS A 260 13.20 -2.95 18.87
N ASP A 261 12.43 -1.93 18.49
CA ASP A 261 11.60 -1.96 17.29
C ASP A 261 12.44 -1.50 16.09
N TYR A 262 12.90 -2.46 15.30
CA TYR A 262 13.68 -2.25 14.10
C TYR A 262 12.82 -1.94 12.87
N VAL A 263 11.55 -2.37 12.88
CA VAL A 263 10.60 -2.08 11.81
C VAL A 263 10.01 -0.70 12.04
N ILE A 264 10.64 0.31 11.44
CA ILE A 264 10.29 1.72 11.62
C ILE A 264 8.98 2.13 10.97
N ALA A 265 8.56 1.43 9.92
CA ALA A 265 7.29 1.65 9.24
C ALA A 265 6.86 0.39 8.50
N SER A 266 5.57 0.24 8.25
CA SER A 266 5.01 -0.69 7.27
C SER A 266 3.81 -0.08 6.56
N ASP A 267 3.59 -0.48 5.31
CA ASP A 267 2.46 0.01 4.52
C ASP A 267 1.97 -1.12 3.60
N THR A 268 0.81 -1.64 3.89
CA THR A 268 0.06 -2.62 3.09
C THR A 268 0.86 -3.90 2.79
N ASP A 269 1.91 -3.83 2.01
CA ASP A 269 2.73 -4.93 1.48
C ASP A 269 4.25 -4.75 1.73
N SER A 270 4.66 -3.64 2.31
CA SER A 270 6.07 -3.32 2.55
C SER A 270 6.41 -3.09 4.02
N VAL A 271 7.62 -3.49 4.42
CA VAL A 271 8.23 -3.18 5.71
C VAL A 271 9.53 -2.41 5.52
N TYR A 272 9.77 -1.43 6.37
CA TYR A 272 10.97 -0.60 6.39
C TYR A 272 11.72 -0.86 7.68
N ILE A 273 12.99 -1.26 7.57
CA ILE A 273 13.81 -1.72 8.69
C ILE A 273 15.06 -0.89 8.78
N THR A 274 15.39 -0.36 9.96
CA THR A 274 16.68 0.29 10.21
C THR A 274 17.75 -0.73 10.59
N PHE A 275 18.89 -0.66 9.93
CA PHE A 275 20.08 -1.48 10.21
C PHE A 275 21.22 -0.67 10.83
N ASP A 276 20.98 0.57 11.29
CA ASP A 276 21.98 1.44 11.87
C ASP A 276 22.76 0.77 13.01
N THR A 277 22.08 0.10 13.92
CA THR A 277 22.74 -0.64 15.03
C THR A 277 23.61 -1.79 14.53
N LEU A 278 23.19 -2.51 13.48
CA LEU A 278 23.96 -3.60 12.90
C LEU A 278 25.23 -3.06 12.22
N VAL A 279 25.07 -2.02 11.41
CA VAL A 279 26.19 -1.36 10.72
C VAL A 279 27.19 -0.80 11.73
N SER A 280 26.73 -0.07 12.76
CA SER A 280 27.59 0.48 13.81
C SER A 280 28.34 -0.60 14.60
N LYS A 281 27.71 -1.77 14.84
CA LYS A 281 28.38 -2.90 15.50
C LYS A 281 29.35 -3.62 14.59
N SER A 282 29.09 -3.72 13.28
CA SER A 282 29.96 -4.45 12.33
C SER A 282 31.19 -3.68 11.91
N PHE A 283 31.15 -2.36 11.97
CA PHE A 283 32.22 -1.47 11.52
C PHE A 283 32.73 -0.55 12.64
N LYS A 284 32.87 -1.11 13.87
CA LYS A 284 33.25 -0.36 15.07
C LYS A 284 34.58 0.38 14.94
N ASP A 285 35.58 -0.23 14.27
CA ASP A 285 36.97 0.24 14.23
C ASP A 285 37.35 0.86 12.87
N GLY A 286 36.36 1.15 12.00
CA GLY A 286 36.66 1.65 10.65
C GLY A 286 35.61 2.71 10.20
N ASN A 287 36.00 3.46 9.18
CA ASN A 287 35.12 4.37 8.47
C ASN A 287 34.87 3.82 7.05
N PRO A 288 34.04 2.79 6.91
CA PRO A 288 33.78 2.13 5.62
C PRO A 288 33.12 3.08 4.63
N SER A 289 33.44 2.91 3.35
CA SER A 289 32.71 3.64 2.30
C SER A 289 31.25 3.26 2.29
N THR A 290 30.40 4.15 1.80
CA THR A 290 28.95 3.89 1.59
C THR A 290 28.75 2.64 0.75
N GLU A 291 29.53 2.46 -0.32
CA GLU A 291 29.47 1.28 -1.18
C GLU A 291 29.76 -0.02 -0.40
N THR A 292 30.75 -0.02 0.49
CA THR A 292 31.07 -1.17 1.34
C THR A 292 29.88 -1.54 2.23
N ILE A 293 29.22 -0.55 2.83
CA ILE A 293 28.04 -0.80 3.68
C ILE A 293 26.86 -1.29 2.86
N VAL A 294 26.62 -0.71 1.69
CA VAL A 294 25.51 -1.12 0.80
C VAL A 294 25.72 -2.57 0.34
N ASN A 295 26.94 -2.97 -0.03
CA ASN A 295 27.25 -4.35 -0.40
C ASN A 295 27.11 -5.31 0.79
N PHE A 296 27.51 -4.90 1.99
CA PHE A 296 27.30 -5.66 3.21
C PHE A 296 25.79 -5.87 3.49
N LEU A 297 24.99 -4.81 3.42
CA LEU A 297 23.55 -4.88 3.66
C LEU A 297 22.83 -5.73 2.61
N ASP A 298 23.22 -5.64 1.34
CA ASP A 298 22.67 -6.47 0.26
C ASP A 298 22.94 -7.96 0.53
N LYS A 299 24.15 -8.30 0.94
CA LYS A 299 24.51 -9.65 1.33
C LYS A 299 23.72 -10.13 2.56
N ILE A 300 23.53 -9.27 3.57
CA ILE A 300 22.71 -9.59 4.73
C ILE A 300 21.25 -9.82 4.33
N ALA A 301 20.70 -9.00 3.42
CA ALA A 301 19.35 -9.17 2.91
C ALA A 301 19.17 -10.55 2.26
N SER A 302 20.05 -10.90 1.30
CA SER A 302 19.96 -12.16 0.55
C SER A 302 20.26 -13.40 1.40
N ASP A 303 21.30 -13.35 2.24
CA ASP A 303 21.79 -14.54 2.95
C ASP A 303 21.07 -14.82 4.28
N LYS A 304 20.47 -13.79 4.90
CA LYS A 304 19.89 -13.90 6.25
C LYS A 304 18.43 -13.46 6.33
N ILE A 305 18.09 -12.27 5.82
CA ILE A 305 16.76 -11.70 6.04
C ILE A 305 15.72 -12.37 5.15
N GLU A 306 15.94 -12.46 3.84
CA GLU A 306 14.99 -13.10 2.91
C GLU A 306 14.74 -14.58 3.24
N PRO A 307 15.76 -15.42 3.55
CA PRO A 307 15.52 -16.81 3.99
C PRO A 307 14.72 -16.90 5.30
N PHE A 308 14.96 -15.97 6.24
CA PHE A 308 14.18 -15.90 7.48
C PHE A 308 12.72 -15.54 7.21
N ILE A 309 12.48 -14.55 6.32
CA ILE A 309 11.13 -14.14 5.90
C ILE A 309 10.38 -15.33 5.27
N ASP A 310 11.01 -16.06 4.34
CA ASP A 310 10.42 -17.25 3.72
C ASP A 310 10.05 -18.30 4.77
N LYS A 311 10.96 -18.61 5.70
CA LYS A 311 10.70 -19.52 6.82
C LYS A 311 9.53 -19.06 7.69
N SER A 312 9.44 -17.76 7.95
CA SER A 312 8.36 -17.17 8.74
C SER A 312 7.01 -17.30 8.05
N TYR A 313 6.93 -17.01 6.74
CA TYR A 313 5.68 -17.18 5.98
C TYR A 313 5.28 -18.65 5.82
N ARG A 314 6.24 -19.58 5.72
CA ARG A 314 5.93 -21.03 5.79
C ARG A 314 5.33 -21.43 7.13
N ALA A 315 5.75 -20.80 8.22
CA ALA A 315 5.15 -21.03 9.53
C ALA A 315 3.72 -20.48 9.60
N LEU A 316 3.48 -19.26 9.08
CA LEU A 316 2.14 -18.68 8.98
C LEU A 316 1.20 -19.57 8.14
N ALA A 317 1.66 -20.02 6.98
CA ALA A 317 0.88 -20.93 6.11
C ALA A 317 0.42 -22.19 6.83
N LYS A 318 1.24 -22.74 7.74
CA LYS A 318 0.85 -23.88 8.58
C LYS A 318 -0.19 -23.52 9.64
N VAL A 319 -0.11 -22.33 10.24
CA VAL A 319 -1.06 -21.85 11.26
C VAL A 319 -2.46 -21.75 10.69
N VAL A 320 -2.59 -21.18 9.49
CA VAL A 320 -3.89 -20.97 8.81
C VAL A 320 -4.30 -22.16 7.94
N ASN A 321 -3.49 -23.21 7.88
CA ASN A 321 -3.64 -24.34 6.96
C ASN A 321 -3.84 -23.90 5.51
N ALA A 322 -2.96 -23.02 5.01
CA ALA A 322 -3.02 -22.44 3.67
C ALA A 322 -3.08 -23.54 2.57
N TYR A 323 -3.71 -23.22 1.44
CA TYR A 323 -3.75 -24.09 0.27
C TYR A 323 -2.34 -24.30 -0.30
N ASP A 324 -1.58 -23.22 -0.41
CA ASP A 324 -0.18 -23.22 -0.85
C ASP A 324 0.56 -22.06 -0.14
N GLN A 325 1.90 -22.06 -0.15
CA GLN A 325 2.69 -20.93 0.32
C GLN A 325 3.09 -20.03 -0.87
N LYS A 326 2.50 -18.85 -0.93
CA LYS A 326 2.70 -17.89 -2.04
C LYS A 326 3.31 -16.57 -1.60
N MET A 327 3.46 -16.32 -0.30
CA MET A 327 4.04 -15.06 0.18
C MET A 327 5.55 -15.04 -0.09
N VAL A 328 5.97 -14.16 -0.98
CA VAL A 328 7.38 -13.92 -1.31
C VAL A 328 7.67 -12.44 -1.10
N MET A 329 8.51 -12.13 -0.13
CA MET A 329 8.95 -10.78 0.16
C MET A 329 10.42 -10.64 -0.22
N LYS A 330 10.73 -9.61 -0.99
CA LYS A 330 12.07 -9.33 -1.50
C LYS A 330 12.53 -7.94 -1.10
N ARG A 331 13.85 -7.77 -1.00
CA ARG A 331 14.44 -6.46 -0.80
C ARG A 331 14.13 -5.56 -2.00
N GLU A 332 13.56 -4.41 -1.72
CA GLU A 332 13.26 -3.40 -2.73
C GLU A 332 14.32 -2.28 -2.71
N VAL A 333 14.64 -1.73 -1.54
CA VAL A 333 15.52 -0.55 -1.43
C VAL A 333 16.63 -0.78 -0.41
N ILE A 334 17.82 -0.18 -0.67
CA ILE A 334 18.83 0.11 0.33
C ILE A 334 19.09 1.62 0.31
N ALA A 335 18.86 2.28 1.44
CA ALA A 335 19.06 3.71 1.63
C ALA A 335 19.99 3.97 2.82
N ASP A 336 20.88 4.95 2.69
CA ASP A 336 21.74 5.37 3.80
C ASP A 336 20.96 6.22 4.82
N LYS A 337 19.94 6.95 4.35
CA LYS A 337 19.06 7.79 5.17
C LYS A 337 17.61 7.66 4.72
N GLY A 338 16.70 7.75 5.68
CA GLY A 338 15.26 7.84 5.43
C GLY A 338 14.58 8.73 6.48
N ILE A 339 13.63 9.54 6.07
CA ILE A 339 12.84 10.41 6.94
C ILE A 339 11.37 10.07 6.80
N TRP A 340 10.71 9.81 7.93
CA TRP A 340 9.26 9.65 8.01
C TRP A 340 8.63 10.82 8.74
N THR A 341 7.60 11.41 8.16
CA THR A 341 6.82 12.50 8.78
C THR A 341 5.44 12.06 9.23
N ALA A 342 4.86 11.07 8.56
CA ALA A 342 3.55 10.48 8.88
C ALA A 342 3.36 9.17 8.11
N LYS A 343 2.23 8.48 8.35
CA LYS A 343 1.80 7.34 7.51
C LYS A 343 1.81 7.73 6.03
N LYS A 344 2.41 6.89 5.18
CA LYS A 344 2.51 7.10 3.73
C LYS A 344 3.25 8.38 3.32
N ARG A 345 4.02 8.99 4.21
CA ARG A 345 4.79 10.22 3.94
C ARG A 345 6.24 10.05 4.37
N TYR A 346 7.10 9.76 3.40
CA TYR A 346 8.52 9.52 3.66
C TYR A 346 9.41 9.88 2.47
N ILE A 347 10.70 9.98 2.76
CA ILE A 347 11.77 10.23 1.80
C ILE A 347 12.91 9.27 2.10
N LEU A 348 13.45 8.62 1.08
CA LEU A 348 14.61 7.72 1.15
C LEU A 348 15.71 8.20 0.21
N ASN A 349 16.94 8.19 0.68
CA ASN A 349 18.14 8.43 -0.11
C ASN A 349 18.72 7.09 -0.57
N CYS A 350 18.29 6.61 -1.75
CA CYS A 350 18.44 5.24 -2.20
C CYS A 350 19.73 5.03 -2.99
N TRP A 351 20.57 4.11 -2.56
CA TRP A 351 21.74 3.63 -3.26
C TRP A 351 21.49 2.39 -4.11
N ASP A 352 20.40 1.66 -3.81
CA ASP A 352 19.94 0.51 -4.58
C ASP A 352 18.43 0.49 -4.61
N ILE A 353 17.83 0.27 -5.77
CA ILE A 353 16.40 0.06 -5.94
C ILE A 353 16.19 -1.16 -6.83
N GLU A 354 15.54 -2.20 -6.32
CA GLU A 354 15.26 -3.47 -7.02
C GLU A 354 16.53 -4.12 -7.64
N GLY A 355 17.70 -3.98 -6.99
CA GLY A 355 18.97 -4.51 -7.47
C GLY A 355 19.73 -3.59 -8.43
N VAL A 356 19.16 -2.46 -8.84
CA VAL A 356 19.88 -1.45 -9.63
C VAL A 356 20.69 -0.57 -8.71
N ARG A 357 22.04 -0.64 -8.86
CA ARG A 357 23.00 0.19 -8.11
C ARG A 357 23.17 1.55 -8.77
N TYR A 358 23.17 2.59 -7.94
CA TYR A 358 23.39 3.95 -8.39
C TYR A 358 24.77 4.46 -7.94
N LYS A 359 25.47 5.20 -8.80
CA LYS A 359 26.74 5.87 -8.48
C LYS A 359 26.50 7.06 -7.54
N GLU A 360 25.37 7.73 -7.71
CA GLU A 360 24.87 8.79 -6.84
C GLU A 360 23.49 8.38 -6.33
N PRO A 361 23.14 8.66 -5.07
CA PRO A 361 21.87 8.22 -4.51
C PRO A 361 20.69 8.91 -5.18
N LYS A 362 19.60 8.17 -5.34
CA LYS A 362 18.33 8.71 -5.86
C LYS A 362 17.32 8.90 -4.74
N LEU A 363 16.66 10.05 -4.72
CA LEU A 363 15.58 10.30 -3.78
C LEU A 363 14.30 9.56 -4.20
N LYS A 364 13.82 8.65 -3.33
CA LYS A 364 12.48 8.05 -3.41
C LYS A 364 11.58 8.79 -2.44
N MET A 365 10.52 9.43 -2.94
CA MET A 365 9.58 10.21 -2.13
C MET A 365 8.18 9.63 -2.27
N MET A 366 7.47 9.54 -1.15
CA MET A 366 6.08 9.10 -1.11
C MET A 366 5.23 10.08 -0.30
N GLY A 367 4.06 10.45 -0.84
CA GLY A 367 3.08 11.30 -0.17
C GLY A 367 3.51 12.74 0.13
N ILE A 368 4.71 13.12 -0.27
CA ILE A 368 5.26 14.49 -0.11
C ILE A 368 4.71 15.40 -1.21
N GLU A 369 4.53 16.66 -0.89
CA GLU A 369 3.99 17.66 -1.82
C GLU A 369 4.82 17.81 -3.11
N ALA A 370 6.11 17.50 -3.06
CA ALA A 370 7.02 17.51 -4.21
C ALA A 370 6.62 16.55 -5.34
N VAL A 371 5.82 15.51 -5.05
CA VAL A 371 5.39 14.52 -6.05
C VAL A 371 3.90 14.62 -6.41
N LYS A 372 3.16 15.52 -5.75
CA LYS A 372 1.74 15.74 -6.02
C LYS A 372 1.54 16.62 -7.24
N SER A 373 0.72 16.18 -8.20
CA SER A 373 0.36 16.97 -9.38
C SER A 373 -0.39 18.27 -9.05
N SER A 374 -1.07 18.32 -7.90
CA SER A 374 -1.77 19.51 -7.42
C SER A 374 -0.84 20.60 -6.89
N THR A 375 0.44 20.32 -6.62
CA THR A 375 1.42 21.33 -6.19
C THR A 375 1.97 22.06 -7.41
N PRO A 376 2.06 23.40 -7.40
CA PRO A 376 2.64 24.17 -8.51
C PRO A 376 4.06 23.70 -8.86
N ALA A 377 4.40 23.71 -10.15
CA ALA A 377 5.67 23.17 -10.65
C ALA A 377 6.91 23.83 -9.99
N PRO A 378 7.01 25.17 -9.86
CA PRO A 378 8.13 25.81 -9.19
C PRO A 378 8.29 25.35 -7.73
N CYS A 379 7.17 25.21 -7.02
CA CYS A 379 7.18 24.71 -5.63
C CYS A 379 7.66 23.25 -5.55
N ARG A 380 7.22 22.38 -6.47
CA ARG A 380 7.64 20.96 -6.48
C ARG A 380 9.15 20.82 -6.63
N ASP A 381 9.75 21.57 -7.53
CA ASP A 381 11.20 21.48 -7.80
C ASP A 381 12.01 22.05 -6.64
N LYS A 382 11.54 23.13 -6.02
CA LYS A 382 12.19 23.68 -4.81
C LYS A 382 12.03 22.76 -3.60
N ILE A 383 10.88 22.11 -3.40
CA ILE A 383 10.73 21.10 -2.35
C ILE A 383 11.70 19.93 -2.59
N LYS A 384 11.85 19.45 -3.83
CA LYS A 384 12.86 18.41 -4.14
C LYS A 384 14.29 18.88 -3.82
N GLY A 385 14.64 20.11 -4.16
CA GLY A 385 15.91 20.72 -3.82
C GLY A 385 16.15 20.77 -2.31
N ALA A 386 15.16 21.26 -1.55
CA ALA A 386 15.21 21.28 -0.08
C ALA A 386 15.38 19.87 0.52
N MET A 387 14.64 18.85 -0.02
CA MET A 387 14.78 17.47 0.43
C MET A 387 16.18 16.90 0.14
N ASN A 388 16.77 17.27 -0.99
CA ASN A 388 18.15 16.86 -1.28
C ASN A 388 19.14 17.47 -0.29
N ILE A 389 19.00 18.76 0.04
CA ILE A 389 19.81 19.42 1.06
C ILE A 389 19.62 18.77 2.44
N LEU A 390 18.40 18.41 2.83
CA LEU A 390 18.14 17.66 4.07
C LEU A 390 18.89 16.31 4.13
N MET A 391 19.08 15.65 2.99
CA MET A 391 19.78 14.37 2.93
C MET A 391 21.32 14.51 2.89
N THR A 392 21.85 15.61 2.31
CA THR A 392 23.28 15.74 2.00
C THR A 392 23.98 16.90 2.72
N GLY A 393 23.23 17.93 3.10
CA GLY A 393 23.73 19.17 3.66
C GLY A 393 23.47 19.32 5.16
N ASP A 394 23.46 20.56 5.59
CA ASP A 394 23.20 20.97 6.97
C ASP A 394 22.06 21.97 7.08
N GLU A 395 21.68 22.31 8.31
CA GLU A 395 20.60 23.24 8.63
C GLU A 395 20.85 24.64 8.03
N LYS A 396 22.09 25.10 8.03
CA LYS A 396 22.45 26.42 7.50
C LYS A 396 22.22 26.50 5.98
N MET A 397 22.64 25.46 5.26
CA MET A 397 22.40 25.35 3.82
C MET A 397 20.90 25.33 3.52
N LEU A 398 20.12 24.59 4.29
CA LEU A 398 18.66 24.54 4.13
C LEU A 398 18.02 25.89 4.38
N ASN A 399 18.39 26.58 5.45
CA ASN A 399 17.88 27.91 5.77
C ASN A 399 18.21 28.93 4.68
N THR A 400 19.44 28.91 4.16
CA THR A 400 19.84 29.78 3.03
C THR A 400 18.96 29.48 1.81
N PHE A 401 18.82 28.24 1.43
CA PHE A 401 18.00 27.81 0.29
C PHE A 401 16.53 28.25 0.44
N ILE A 402 15.97 28.16 1.65
CA ILE A 402 14.59 28.59 1.93
C ILE A 402 14.45 30.10 1.77
N GLN A 403 15.42 30.89 2.24
CA GLN A 403 15.38 32.35 2.09
C GLN A 403 15.47 32.76 0.63
N GLU A 404 16.41 32.19 -0.12
CA GLU A 404 16.54 32.42 -1.58
C GLU A 404 15.24 32.09 -2.31
N PHE A 405 14.62 30.97 -1.98
CA PHE A 405 13.34 30.60 -2.59
C PHE A 405 12.19 31.55 -2.22
N ARG A 406 12.14 32.06 -1.00
CA ARG A 406 11.14 33.08 -0.64
C ARG A 406 11.24 34.32 -1.51
N GLU A 407 12.46 34.78 -1.79
CA GLU A 407 12.70 35.94 -2.67
C GLU A 407 12.32 35.65 -4.13
N GLU A 408 12.63 34.44 -4.61
CA GLU A 408 12.22 34.01 -5.97
C GLU A 408 10.70 33.88 -6.06
N PHE A 409 10.06 33.26 -5.06
CA PHE A 409 8.61 33.02 -5.04
C PHE A 409 7.81 34.32 -5.14
N MET A 410 8.26 35.38 -4.49
CA MET A 410 7.62 36.70 -4.55
C MET A 410 7.68 37.34 -5.94
N LYS A 411 8.51 36.86 -6.85
CA LYS A 411 8.65 37.35 -8.22
C LYS A 411 7.86 36.51 -9.25
N LEU A 412 7.33 35.36 -8.83
CA LEU A 412 6.56 34.48 -9.71
C LEU A 412 5.18 35.09 -10.03
N SER A 413 4.69 34.83 -11.24
CA SER A 413 3.35 35.23 -11.64
C SER A 413 2.25 34.43 -10.90
N PRO A 414 1.04 34.97 -10.75
CA PRO A 414 -0.08 34.21 -10.17
C PRO A 414 -0.34 32.87 -10.84
N GLU A 415 -0.14 32.76 -12.15
CA GLU A 415 -0.32 31.54 -12.94
C GLU A 415 0.70 30.46 -12.57
N GLU A 416 1.95 30.86 -12.28
CA GLU A 416 3.01 29.92 -11.89
C GLU A 416 2.83 29.35 -10.47
N ILE A 417 2.21 30.11 -9.57
CA ILE A 417 2.00 29.70 -8.19
C ILE A 417 0.59 29.18 -7.90
N ALA A 418 -0.32 29.28 -8.85
CA ALA A 418 -1.67 28.76 -8.72
C ALA A 418 -1.68 27.23 -8.58
N PHE A 419 -2.51 26.71 -7.67
CA PHE A 419 -2.72 25.28 -7.55
C PHE A 419 -3.47 24.75 -8.76
N PRO A 420 -2.88 23.86 -9.57
CA PRO A 420 -3.58 23.28 -10.71
C PRO A 420 -4.78 22.44 -10.24
N ARG A 421 -5.94 22.72 -10.83
CA ARG A 421 -7.18 22.02 -10.58
C ARG A 421 -7.73 21.44 -11.87
N SER A 422 -8.26 20.22 -11.83
CA SER A 422 -8.99 19.66 -12.95
C SER A 422 -10.31 20.40 -13.13
N CYS A 423 -10.62 20.80 -14.35
CA CYS A 423 -11.91 21.37 -14.72
C CYS A 423 -12.72 20.33 -15.50
N ASN A 424 -13.79 19.82 -14.89
CA ASN A 424 -14.67 18.85 -15.53
C ASN A 424 -15.79 19.58 -16.30
N GLY A 425 -16.15 19.06 -17.46
CA GLY A 425 -17.29 19.57 -18.24
C GLY A 425 -17.02 20.87 -19.03
N ILE A 426 -15.76 21.17 -19.32
CA ILE A 426 -15.34 22.37 -20.09
C ILE A 426 -16.08 22.50 -21.45
N LYS A 427 -16.55 21.39 -22.02
CA LYS A 427 -17.35 21.39 -23.25
C LYS A 427 -18.80 21.84 -23.04
N LYS A 428 -19.22 22.13 -21.81
CA LYS A 428 -20.56 22.65 -21.47
C LYS A 428 -20.58 24.17 -21.35
N PHE A 429 -19.44 24.80 -21.46
CA PHE A 429 -19.22 26.25 -21.55
C PHE A 429 -18.70 26.58 -22.95
#